data_cf5ec484d16771d05eb1b894d5ac003a
#
_entry.id   cf5ec484d16771d05eb1b894d5ac003a
#
_cell.length_a   1.000
_cell.length_b   1.000
_cell.length_c   1.000
_cell.angle_alpha   90.00
_cell.angle_beta   90.00
_cell.angle_gamma   90.00
#
_symmetry.space_group_name_H-M   'P 1'
#
loop_
_entity.id
_entity.type
_entity.pdbx_description
1 polymer ?
#
loop_
_entity_poly.entity_id
_entity_poly.type
_entity_poly.pdbx_seq_one_letter_code
_entity_poly.pdbx_strand_id
1 'polypeptide(L)' 'MTGKVNDGDVVTVAPCDPSALKTGDIVLVHARGRDYLHLVKARDGERFLIGNNRGGTNGWVGRNAIYGKAIIIERP' A
#
# COMPACT_ATOMS: atom_id res chain seq x y z
N MET A 1 -13.11 -4.53 4.55
CA MET A 1 -12.03 -5.33 4.04
C MET A 1 -11.32 -5.99 5.19
N THR A 2 -11.36 -7.23 5.18
CA THR A 2 -10.47 -7.99 6.02
C THR A 2 -9.06 -7.76 5.50
N GLY A 3 -8.04 -8.26 5.95
CA GLY A 3 -6.69 -8.00 5.45
C GLY A 3 -6.20 -6.57 5.66
N LYS A 4 -6.94 -5.73 6.35
CA LYS A 4 -6.49 -4.41 6.72
C LYS A 4 -5.46 -4.53 7.82
N VAL A 5 -4.47 -3.65 7.78
CA VAL A 5 -3.44 -3.61 8.80
C VAL A 5 -3.92 -2.77 9.95
N ASN A 6 -3.83 -3.33 11.16
CA ASN A 6 -4.12 -2.62 12.40
C ASN A 6 -2.82 -2.45 13.19
N ASP A 7 -2.85 -1.55 14.16
CA ASP A 7 -1.72 -1.38 15.06
C ASP A 7 -1.37 -2.71 15.73
N GLY A 8 -0.10 -3.04 15.76
CA GLY A 8 0.39 -4.28 16.35
C GLY A 8 0.46 -5.45 15.38
N ASP A 9 -0.12 -5.33 14.19
CA ASP A 9 0.00 -6.38 13.18
C ASP A 9 1.43 -6.45 12.66
N VAL A 10 1.88 -7.66 12.40
CA VAL A 10 3.18 -7.89 11.76
C VAL A 10 2.94 -8.10 10.28
N VAL A 11 3.59 -7.30 9.46
CA VAL A 11 3.41 -7.32 8.01
C VAL A 11 4.73 -7.68 7.33
N THR A 12 4.67 -8.70 6.50
CA THR A 12 5.79 -9.06 5.63
C THR A 12 5.58 -8.40 4.28
N VAL A 13 6.58 -7.64 3.85
CA VAL A 13 6.55 -6.91 2.58
C VAL A 13 7.61 -7.51 1.66
N ALA A 14 7.22 -7.79 0.43
CA ALA A 14 8.13 -8.28 -0.60
C ALA A 14 8.21 -7.27 -1.73
N PRO A 15 9.37 -7.18 -2.40
CA PRO A 15 9.46 -6.40 -3.62
C PRO A 15 8.42 -6.85 -4.63
N CYS A 16 7.82 -5.89 -5.33
CA CYS A 16 6.82 -6.21 -6.34
C CYS A 16 7.04 -5.35 -7.59
N ASP A 17 6.50 -5.84 -8.71
CA ASP A 17 6.40 -5.03 -9.90
C ASP A 17 5.17 -4.14 -9.76
N PRO A 18 5.33 -2.81 -9.71
CA PRO A 18 4.16 -1.92 -9.58
C PRO A 18 3.13 -2.11 -10.68
N SER A 19 3.54 -2.54 -11.86
CA SER A 19 2.59 -2.78 -12.96
C SER A 19 1.61 -3.93 -12.66
N ALA A 20 1.94 -4.80 -11.72
CA ALA A 20 1.08 -5.90 -11.30
C ALA A 20 0.14 -5.54 -10.15
N LEU A 21 0.28 -4.35 -9.59
CA LEU A 21 -0.57 -3.91 -8.48
C LEU A 21 -1.99 -3.63 -8.96
N LYS A 22 -2.93 -3.89 -8.08
CA LYS A 22 -4.35 -3.66 -8.35
C LYS A 22 -5.03 -3.09 -7.11
N THR A 23 -6.21 -2.56 -7.31
CA THR A 23 -7.03 -2.00 -6.25
C THR A 23 -7.24 -3.02 -5.14
N GLY A 24 -7.03 -2.59 -3.92
CA GLY A 24 -7.14 -3.44 -2.74
C GLY A 24 -5.81 -3.99 -2.23
N ASP A 25 -4.75 -3.90 -3.02
CA ASP A 25 -3.43 -4.32 -2.57
C ASP A 25 -2.92 -3.37 -1.47
N ILE A 26 -2.22 -3.94 -0.49
CA ILE A 26 -1.56 -3.17 0.56
C ILE A 26 -0.10 -3.04 0.18
N VAL A 27 0.38 -1.81 0.14
CA VAL A 27 1.74 -1.52 -0.30
C VAL A 27 2.48 -0.70 0.73
N LEU A 28 3.80 -0.87 0.77
CA LEU A 28 4.69 -0.01 1.53
C LEU A 28 5.14 1.11 0.60
N VAL A 29 4.78 2.34 0.95
CA VAL A 29 5.11 3.51 0.15
C VAL A 29 5.92 4.49 0.97
N HIS A 30 6.80 5.22 0.26
CA HIS A 30 7.51 6.34 0.85
C HIS A 30 6.88 7.64 0.34
N ALA A 31 6.35 8.42 1.27
CA ALA A 31 5.73 9.69 0.95
C ALA A 31 5.98 10.68 2.09
N ARG A 32 6.23 11.94 1.73
CA ARG A 32 6.41 13.01 2.72
C ARG A 32 7.49 12.71 3.76
N GLY A 33 8.57 12.04 3.35
CA GLY A 33 9.67 11.72 4.24
C GLY A 33 9.44 10.54 5.17
N ARG A 34 8.35 9.81 5.01
CA ARG A 34 8.01 8.65 5.85
C ARG A 34 7.56 7.48 5.01
N ASP A 35 7.64 6.31 5.61
CA ASP A 35 7.14 5.08 5.01
C ASP A 35 5.79 4.74 5.62
N TYR A 36 4.85 4.36 4.76
CA TYR A 36 3.49 4.02 5.17
C TYR A 36 3.05 2.73 4.51
N LEU A 37 2.20 1.98 5.23
CA LEU A 37 1.41 0.92 4.63
C LEU A 37 0.05 1.51 4.26
N HIS A 38 -0.28 1.47 2.98
CA HIS A 38 -1.53 2.01 2.45
C HIS A 38 -2.17 1.05 1.47
N LEU A 39 -3.48 1.24 1.27
CA LEU A 39 -4.22 0.54 0.23
C LEU A 39 -4.06 1.26 -1.10
N VAL A 40 -3.98 0.48 -2.16
CA VAL A 40 -4.14 1.01 -3.52
C VAL A 40 -5.64 1.20 -3.76
N LYS A 41 -6.06 2.44 -3.93
CA LYS A 41 -7.48 2.79 -4.14
C LYS A 41 -7.83 2.88 -5.61
N ALA A 42 -6.90 3.33 -6.45
CA ALA A 42 -7.08 3.45 -7.88
C ALA A 42 -5.71 3.45 -8.55
N ARG A 43 -5.73 3.28 -9.85
CA ARG A 43 -4.51 3.27 -10.65
C ARG A 43 -4.76 4.01 -11.96
N ASP A 44 -3.75 4.79 -12.36
CA ASP A 44 -3.76 5.47 -13.65
C ASP A 44 -2.35 5.34 -14.26
N GLY A 45 -2.18 4.37 -15.15
CA GLY A 45 -0.87 4.07 -15.73
C GLY A 45 0.12 3.65 -14.65
N GLU A 46 1.17 4.44 -14.47
CA GLU A 46 2.21 4.19 -13.47
C GLU A 46 2.01 4.97 -12.18
N ARG A 47 0.84 5.58 -12.00
CA ARG A 47 0.50 6.33 -10.81
C ARG A 47 -0.58 5.60 -10.04
N PHE A 48 -0.50 5.69 -8.72
CA PHE A 48 -1.40 4.97 -7.83
C PHE A 48 -1.99 5.94 -6.81
N LEU A 49 -3.30 5.89 -6.69
CA LEU A 49 -3.99 6.59 -5.61
C LEU A 49 -3.92 5.69 -4.38
N ILE A 50 -3.31 6.18 -3.33
CA ILE A 50 -3.16 5.43 -2.08
C ILE A 50 -4.02 6.06 -0.99
N GLY A 51 -4.37 5.25 -0.01
CA GLY A 51 -5.17 5.73 1.09
C GLY A 51 -5.25 4.73 2.22
N ASN A 52 -5.99 5.13 3.25
CA ASN A 52 -6.22 4.27 4.39
C ASN A 52 -7.44 3.38 4.16
N ASN A 53 -7.68 2.47 5.10
CA ASN A 53 -8.80 1.53 5.01
C ASN A 53 -10.13 2.10 5.52
N ARG A 54 -10.18 3.40 5.82
CA ARG A 54 -11.38 4.10 6.30
C ARG A 54 -12.00 5.00 5.24
N GLY A 55 -11.63 4.80 3.99
CA GLY A 55 -12.13 5.61 2.88
C GLY A 55 -11.36 6.88 2.60
N GLY A 56 -10.36 7.22 3.42
CA GLY A 56 -9.52 8.38 3.17
C GLY A 56 -8.49 8.12 2.07
N THR A 57 -8.11 9.16 1.35
CA THR A 57 -7.05 9.08 0.35
C THR A 57 -5.89 9.97 0.75
N ASN A 58 -4.68 9.54 0.41
CA ASN A 58 -3.45 10.28 0.72
C ASN A 58 -2.83 10.91 -0.53
N GLY A 59 -3.43 10.71 -1.68
CA GLY A 59 -2.98 11.29 -2.93
C GLY A 59 -2.36 10.29 -3.88
N TRP A 60 -1.92 10.78 -5.02
CA TRP A 60 -1.30 9.97 -6.06
C TRP A 60 0.20 9.88 -5.86
N VAL A 61 0.76 8.69 -6.05
CA VAL A 61 2.20 8.48 -6.01
C VAL A 61 2.65 7.78 -7.28
N GLY A 62 3.91 8.01 -7.66
CA GLY A 62 4.52 7.31 -8.77
C GLY A 62 5.01 5.94 -8.34
N ARG A 63 5.33 5.11 -9.34
CA ARG A 63 5.83 3.75 -9.09
C ARG A 63 7.08 3.72 -8.20
N ASN A 64 7.93 4.73 -8.31
CA ASN A 64 9.18 4.76 -7.55
C ASN A 64 8.98 4.99 -6.05
N ALA A 65 7.80 5.41 -5.64
CA ALA A 65 7.48 5.58 -4.23
C ALA A 65 7.04 4.27 -3.57
N ILE A 66 6.76 3.24 -4.35
CA ILE A 66 6.27 1.96 -3.84
C ILE A 66 7.46 1.01 -3.70
N TYR A 67 7.72 0.58 -2.47
CA TYR A 67 8.82 -0.32 -2.18
C TYR A 67 8.44 -1.79 -2.30
N GLY A 68 7.21 -2.12 -1.98
CA GLY A 68 6.79 -3.50 -2.01
C GLY A 68 5.32 -3.65 -1.68
N LYS A 69 4.88 -4.90 -1.71
CA LYS A 69 3.51 -5.30 -1.46
C LYS A 69 3.46 -6.18 -0.22
N ALA A 70 2.46 -5.98 0.62
CA ALA A 70 2.23 -6.86 1.77
C ALA A 70 1.77 -8.23 1.26
N ILE A 71 2.51 -9.27 1.66
CA ILE A 71 2.22 -10.64 1.27
C ILE A 71 1.70 -11.48 2.42
N ILE A 72 2.05 -11.11 3.65
CA ILE A 72 1.61 -11.79 4.85
C ILE A 72 1.28 -10.73 5.89
N ILE A 73 0.12 -10.87 6.52
CA ILE A 73 -0.29 -10.02 7.63
C ILE A 73 -0.61 -10.97 8.79
N GLU A 74 0.13 -10.83 9.87
CA GLU A 74 -0.06 -11.64 11.06
C GLU A 74 -0.56 -10.76 12.19
N ARG A 75 -1.56 -11.25 12.90
CA ARG A 75 -2.09 -10.57 14.07
C ARG A 75 -1.49 -11.16 15.33
N PRO A 76 -1.18 -10.31 16.33
CA PRO A 76 -0.62 -10.77 17.59
C PRO A 76 -1.57 -11.69 18.35
#